data_4592542222ddf54410e88cc560a5cb7c
#
_entry.id   4592542222ddf54410e88cc560a5cb7c
#
_cell.length_a   1.000
_cell.length_b   1.000
_cell.length_c   1.000
_cell.angle_alpha   90.00
_cell.angle_beta   90.00
_cell.angle_gamma   90.00
#
_symmetry.space_group_name_H-M   'P 1'
#
loop_
_entity.id
_entity.type
_entity.pdbx_description
1 polymer ?
#
loop_
_entity_poly.entity_id
_entity_poly.type
_entity_poly.pdbx_seq_one_letter_code
_entity_poly.pdbx_strand_id
1 'polypeptide(L)'
;MIKKKICLLGTFGVGKTSLIRKYVQNIFSDEYITTIGVKIEKKTLILDGNKEILLVIWDLEGSDDFHRIIDTYLKGMSGYFVVADGTNPETIATAQTISAQMKRFFPDTPSVLLLNKYDLAHVWAVPEGTETGLTQPGQMVLNTSAKTGMGVEEAFEAIAIRMVETQND
;
A
#
# COMPACT_ATOMS: atom_id res chain seq x y z
N MET A 1 -0.96 -17.23 -16.32
CA MET A 1 -1.28 -16.07 -15.49
C MET A 1 -0.73 -16.28 -14.09
N ILE A 2 0.07 -15.33 -13.61
CA ILE A 2 0.71 -15.38 -12.29
C ILE A 2 -0.21 -14.70 -11.27
N LYS A 3 -0.48 -15.36 -10.14
CA LYS A 3 -1.27 -14.74 -9.05
C LYS A 3 -0.32 -14.17 -7.99
N LYS A 4 -0.58 -12.94 -7.56
CA LYS A 4 0.18 -12.26 -6.52
C LYS A 4 -0.76 -11.66 -5.48
N LYS A 5 -0.55 -12.01 -4.23
CA LYS A 5 -1.29 -11.44 -3.09
C LYS A 5 -0.60 -10.18 -2.60
N ILE A 6 -1.34 -9.09 -2.52
CA ILE A 6 -0.88 -7.81 -1.95
C ILE A 6 -1.76 -7.45 -0.77
N CYS A 7 -1.15 -7.02 0.34
CA CYS A 7 -1.85 -6.50 1.51
C CYS A 7 -1.61 -5.00 1.67
N LEU A 8 -2.65 -4.26 2.05
CA LEU A 8 -2.53 -2.85 2.42
C LEU A 8 -2.66 -2.72 3.94
N LEU A 9 -1.67 -2.07 4.54
CA LEU A 9 -1.55 -1.84 5.98
C LEU A 9 -1.57 -0.33 6.27
N GLY A 10 -2.04 0.04 7.44
CA GLY A 10 -2.11 1.44 7.87
C GLY A 10 -3.29 1.65 8.81
N THR A 11 -3.31 2.79 9.50
CA THR A 11 -4.38 3.14 10.42
C THR A 11 -5.69 3.48 9.72
N PHE A 12 -6.75 3.69 10.50
CA PHE A 12 -8.03 4.18 9.99
C PHE A 12 -7.87 5.53 9.29
N GLY A 13 -8.61 5.71 8.21
CA GLY A 13 -8.76 7.00 7.55
C GLY A 13 -7.57 7.44 6.70
N VAL A 14 -6.54 6.61 6.51
CA VAL A 14 -5.41 6.94 5.62
C VAL A 14 -5.76 6.78 4.13
N GLY A 15 -6.86 6.07 3.82
CA GLY A 15 -7.36 5.93 2.47
C GLY A 15 -7.04 4.62 1.77
N LYS A 16 -6.78 3.52 2.51
CA LYS A 16 -6.51 2.20 1.92
C LYS A 16 -7.63 1.74 1.01
N THR A 17 -8.85 1.72 1.50
CA THR A 17 -10.06 1.35 0.73
C THR A 17 -10.25 2.26 -0.47
N SER A 18 -10.05 3.57 -0.31
CA SER A 18 -10.18 4.55 -1.38
C SER A 18 -9.15 4.35 -2.48
N LEU A 19 -7.91 4.03 -2.14
CA LEU A 19 -6.84 3.68 -3.10
C LEU A 19 -7.21 2.46 -3.93
N ILE A 20 -7.70 1.41 -3.28
CA ILE A 20 -8.11 0.18 -3.95
C ILE A 20 -9.29 0.42 -4.89
N ARG A 21 -10.30 1.15 -4.43
CA ARG A 21 -11.47 1.50 -5.25
C ARG A 21 -11.08 2.34 -6.46
N LYS A 22 -10.16 3.29 -6.27
CA LYS A 22 -9.64 4.10 -7.39
C LYS A 22 -8.90 3.23 -8.39
N TYR A 23 -8.06 2.33 -7.92
CA TYR A 23 -7.28 1.43 -8.78
C TYR A 23 -8.14 0.42 -9.53
N VAL A 24 -9.07 -0.24 -8.83
CA VAL A 24 -9.88 -1.34 -9.40
C VAL A 24 -11.07 -0.83 -10.20
N GLN A 25 -11.79 0.18 -9.70
CA GLN A 25 -13.08 0.66 -10.24
C GLN A 25 -13.01 2.07 -10.82
N ASN A 26 -11.90 2.78 -10.65
CA ASN A 26 -11.70 4.17 -11.05
C ASN A 26 -12.77 5.14 -10.47
N ILE A 27 -13.18 4.91 -9.23
CA ILE A 27 -14.14 5.75 -8.50
C ILE A 27 -13.54 6.27 -7.20
N PHE A 28 -14.03 7.43 -6.76
CA PHE A 28 -13.70 8.03 -5.47
C PHE A 28 -14.96 8.62 -4.83
N SER A 29 -15.07 8.47 -3.50
CA SER A 29 -16.09 9.11 -2.68
C SER A 29 -15.44 9.85 -1.52
N ASP A 30 -15.88 11.08 -1.21
CA ASP A 30 -15.45 11.83 -0.04
C ASP A 30 -16.02 11.27 1.27
N GLU A 31 -17.00 10.37 1.19
CA GLU A 31 -17.54 9.70 2.37
C GLU A 31 -16.49 8.77 2.98
N TYR A 32 -16.34 8.86 4.31
CA TYR A 32 -15.49 7.96 5.07
C TYR A 32 -16.04 6.53 5.03
N ILE A 33 -15.21 5.60 4.60
CA ILE A 33 -15.58 4.18 4.50
C ILE A 33 -14.82 3.43 5.58
N THR A 34 -15.57 2.79 6.49
CA THR A 34 -15.00 1.89 7.49
C THR A 34 -14.92 0.48 6.92
N THR A 35 -13.70 -0.09 6.88
CA THR A 35 -13.48 -1.49 6.51
C THR A 35 -13.50 -2.34 7.77
N ILE A 36 -14.38 -3.33 7.83
CA ILE A 36 -14.48 -4.29 8.93
C ILE A 36 -13.88 -5.62 8.45
N GLY A 37 -12.86 -6.10 9.17
CA GLY A 37 -12.17 -7.33 8.80
C GLY A 37 -11.31 -7.17 7.55
N VAL A 38 -11.61 -7.96 6.52
CA VAL A 38 -10.88 -7.93 5.26
C VAL A 38 -11.84 -7.91 4.08
N LYS A 39 -11.51 -7.10 3.07
CA LYS A 39 -12.16 -7.11 1.76
C LYS A 39 -11.14 -7.50 0.70
N ILE A 40 -11.49 -8.40 -0.19
CA ILE A 40 -10.59 -8.89 -1.25
C ILE A 40 -11.11 -8.41 -2.59
N GLU A 41 -10.24 -7.72 -3.32
CA GLU A 41 -10.46 -7.28 -4.70
C GLU A 41 -9.46 -7.94 -5.64
N LYS A 42 -9.79 -8.01 -6.91
CA LYS A 42 -8.92 -8.61 -7.93
C LYS A 42 -8.79 -7.69 -9.13
N LYS A 43 -7.59 -7.57 -9.65
CA LYS A 43 -7.34 -6.86 -10.92
C LYS A 43 -6.22 -7.53 -11.68
N THR A 44 -6.40 -7.70 -12.99
CA THR A 44 -5.33 -8.15 -13.88
C THR A 44 -4.51 -6.97 -14.35
N LEU A 45 -3.20 -7.11 -14.26
CA LEU A 45 -2.21 -6.15 -14.71
C LEU A 45 -1.33 -6.82 -15.77
N ILE A 46 -0.99 -6.07 -16.81
CA ILE A 46 -0.07 -6.52 -17.85
C ILE A 46 1.22 -5.73 -17.71
N LEU A 47 2.32 -6.43 -17.42
CA LEU A 47 3.66 -5.87 -17.42
C LEU A 47 4.33 -6.00 -18.78
N ASP A 48 5.47 -5.35 -18.94
CA ASP A 48 6.29 -5.46 -20.15
C ASP A 48 6.54 -6.92 -20.56
N GLY A 49 6.51 -7.16 -21.87
CA GLY A 49 6.64 -8.51 -22.41
C GLY A 49 5.36 -9.35 -22.34
N ASN A 50 4.19 -8.71 -22.22
CA ASN A 50 2.87 -9.34 -22.13
C ASN A 50 2.71 -10.31 -20.94
N LYS A 51 3.43 -10.07 -19.86
CA LYS A 51 3.30 -10.87 -18.65
C LYS A 51 2.04 -10.47 -17.89
N GLU A 52 1.04 -11.35 -17.87
CA GLU A 52 -0.20 -11.13 -17.12
C GLU A 52 -0.05 -11.53 -15.65
N ILE A 53 -0.44 -10.61 -14.77
CA ILE A 53 -0.45 -10.83 -13.33
C ILE A 53 -1.84 -10.57 -12.80
N LEU A 54 -2.41 -11.55 -12.10
CA LEU A 54 -3.62 -11.36 -11.32
C LEU A 54 -3.24 -10.88 -9.91
N LEU A 55 -3.51 -9.62 -9.64
CA LEU A 55 -3.36 -9.06 -8.30
C LEU A 55 -4.58 -9.43 -7.46
N VAL A 56 -4.35 -10.06 -6.32
CA VAL A 56 -5.35 -10.33 -5.29
C VAL A 56 -5.06 -9.37 -4.14
N ILE A 57 -5.89 -8.34 -4.02
CA ILE A 57 -5.65 -7.18 -3.17
C ILE A 57 -6.45 -7.34 -1.89
N TRP A 58 -5.76 -7.39 -0.77
CA TRP A 58 -6.34 -7.55 0.55
C TRP A 58 -6.41 -6.20 1.26
N ASP A 59 -7.63 -5.65 1.33
CA ASP A 59 -7.93 -4.43 2.09
C ASP A 59 -8.18 -4.80 3.55
N LEU A 60 -7.20 -4.55 4.39
CA LEU A 60 -7.27 -4.88 5.81
C LEU A 60 -7.85 -3.73 6.60
N GLU A 61 -8.66 -4.05 7.63
CA GLU A 61 -9.11 -3.03 8.58
C GLU A 61 -7.92 -2.31 9.21
N GLY A 62 -8.08 -1.02 9.46
CA GLY A 62 -7.11 -0.25 10.22
C GLY A 62 -7.14 -0.70 11.68
N SER A 63 -6.18 -1.53 12.09
CA SER A 63 -6.11 -2.09 13.44
C SER A 63 -4.74 -1.84 14.04
N ASP A 64 -4.72 -1.53 15.34
CA ASP A 64 -3.49 -1.44 16.12
C ASP A 64 -3.00 -2.84 16.59
N ASP A 65 -3.82 -3.88 16.42
CA ASP A 65 -3.46 -5.25 16.73
C ASP A 65 -2.70 -5.92 15.58
N PHE A 66 -1.43 -5.55 15.48
CA PHE A 66 -0.54 -6.04 14.43
C PHE A 66 -0.30 -7.56 14.49
N HIS A 67 -0.24 -8.16 15.67
CA HIS A 67 -0.05 -9.60 15.83
C HIS A 67 -1.20 -10.41 15.23
N ARG A 68 -2.43 -9.97 15.47
CA ARG A 68 -3.62 -10.59 14.87
C ARG A 68 -3.60 -10.51 13.35
N ILE A 69 -3.18 -9.37 12.80
CA ILE A 69 -3.09 -9.16 11.35
C ILE A 69 -2.05 -10.10 10.72
N ILE A 70 -0.86 -10.22 11.32
CA ILE A 70 0.20 -11.10 10.83
C ILE A 70 -0.29 -12.54 10.72
N ASP A 71 -0.84 -13.08 11.81
CA ASP A 71 -1.20 -14.50 11.88
C ASP A 71 -2.38 -14.85 10.96
N THR A 72 -3.31 -13.90 10.77
CA THR A 72 -4.57 -14.17 10.08
C THR A 72 -4.53 -13.83 8.58
N TYR A 73 -3.92 -12.69 8.21
CA TYR A 73 -4.09 -12.13 6.88
C TYR A 73 -2.82 -12.06 6.02
N LEU A 74 -1.63 -11.97 6.63
CA LEU A 74 -0.40 -11.69 5.88
C LEU A 74 0.29 -12.93 5.33
N LYS A 75 -0.13 -14.11 5.76
CA LYS A 75 0.45 -15.37 5.28
C LYS A 75 0.29 -15.50 3.76
N GLY A 76 1.42 -15.81 3.09
CA GLY A 76 1.42 -16.02 1.63
C GLY A 76 1.36 -14.74 0.80
N MET A 77 1.51 -13.57 1.38
CA MET A 77 1.59 -12.33 0.59
C MET A 77 2.88 -12.27 -0.21
N SER A 78 2.79 -11.68 -1.40
CA SER A 78 3.91 -11.48 -2.31
C SER A 78 4.51 -10.09 -2.18
N GLY A 79 3.75 -9.13 -1.67
CA GLY A 79 4.14 -7.75 -1.44
C GLY A 79 3.14 -7.03 -0.55
N TYR A 80 3.49 -5.86 -0.06
CA TYR A 80 2.58 -5.07 0.76
C TYR A 80 2.82 -3.57 0.58
N PHE A 81 1.75 -2.82 0.78
CA PHE A 81 1.80 -1.38 0.95
C PHE A 81 1.64 -1.04 2.43
N VAL A 82 2.37 -0.04 2.88
CA VAL A 82 2.08 0.68 4.12
C VAL A 82 1.58 2.06 3.73
N VAL A 83 0.38 2.42 4.18
CA VAL A 83 -0.28 3.67 3.78
C VAL A 83 -0.34 4.63 4.95
N ALA A 84 0.07 5.87 4.71
CA ALA A 84 -0.09 6.99 5.62
C ALA A 84 -0.88 8.11 4.97
N ASP A 85 -1.51 8.93 5.77
CA ASP A 85 -2.05 10.22 5.36
C ASP A 85 -0.92 11.25 5.43
N GLY A 86 -0.46 11.75 4.30
CA GLY A 86 0.66 12.69 4.22
C GLY A 86 0.41 14.03 4.92
N THR A 87 -0.84 14.34 5.27
CA THR A 87 -1.23 15.53 6.05
C THR A 87 -1.23 15.31 7.55
N ASN A 88 -1.11 14.05 8.00
CA ASN A 88 -1.26 13.69 9.42
C ASN A 88 0.01 13.00 9.94
N PRO A 89 0.82 13.71 10.77
CA PRO A 89 2.06 13.16 11.31
C PRO A 89 1.90 11.88 12.12
N GLU A 90 0.77 11.71 12.83
CA GLU A 90 0.51 10.50 13.63
C GLU A 90 0.40 9.25 12.74
N THR A 91 -0.27 9.36 11.60
CA THR A 91 -0.41 8.24 10.66
C THR A 91 0.92 7.90 10.01
N ILE A 92 1.79 8.90 9.78
CA ILE A 92 3.14 8.72 9.24
C ILE A 92 4.01 7.97 10.26
N ALA A 93 3.99 8.39 11.52
CA ALA A 93 4.73 7.72 12.60
C ALA A 93 4.27 6.26 12.76
N THR A 94 2.98 6.00 12.72
CA THR A 94 2.43 4.64 12.76
C THR A 94 2.86 3.82 11.55
N ALA A 95 2.86 4.41 10.36
CA ALA A 95 3.33 3.74 9.14
C ALA A 95 4.81 3.34 9.23
N GLN A 96 5.65 4.20 9.81
CA GLN A 96 7.06 3.88 10.07
C GLN A 96 7.20 2.70 11.04
N THR A 97 6.42 2.67 12.11
CA THR A 97 6.39 1.55 13.07
C THR A 97 5.96 0.26 12.41
N ILE A 98 4.88 0.27 11.62
CA ILE A 98 4.41 -0.88 10.85
C ILE A 98 5.48 -1.37 9.89
N SER A 99 6.10 -0.45 9.14
CA SER A 99 7.17 -0.80 8.19
C SER A 99 8.36 -1.48 8.86
N ALA A 100 8.77 -1.00 10.04
CA ALA A 100 9.84 -1.61 10.82
C ALA A 100 9.49 -3.02 11.30
N GLN A 101 8.28 -3.22 11.80
CA GLN A 101 7.79 -4.54 12.24
C GLN A 101 7.69 -5.50 11.05
N MET A 102 7.14 -5.06 9.95
CA MET A 102 7.01 -5.86 8.73
C MET A 102 8.38 -6.29 8.19
N LYS A 103 9.37 -5.40 8.22
CA LYS A 103 10.73 -5.72 7.79
C LYS A 103 11.38 -6.82 8.64
N ARG A 104 11.04 -6.87 9.93
CA ARG A 104 11.51 -7.95 10.83
C ARG A 104 10.89 -9.31 10.50
N PHE A 105 9.59 -9.35 10.24
CA PHE A 105 8.86 -10.60 9.99
C PHE A 105 8.94 -11.07 8.53
N PHE A 106 9.06 -10.13 7.59
CA PHE A 106 9.06 -10.38 6.15
C PHE A 106 10.22 -9.62 5.49
N PRO A 107 11.49 -9.96 5.81
CA PRO A 107 12.65 -9.17 5.40
C PRO A 107 12.83 -9.07 3.88
N ASP A 108 12.41 -10.09 3.15
CA ASP A 108 12.62 -10.19 1.70
C ASP A 108 11.37 -9.85 0.88
N THR A 109 10.27 -9.54 1.53
CA THR A 109 9.01 -9.20 0.84
C THR A 109 9.02 -7.76 0.36
N PRO A 110 8.82 -7.52 -0.95
CA PRO A 110 8.75 -6.16 -1.50
C PRO A 110 7.69 -5.30 -0.83
N SER A 111 8.02 -4.06 -0.57
CA SER A 111 7.09 -3.10 0.04
C SER A 111 7.24 -1.70 -0.51
N VAL A 112 6.15 -0.94 -0.43
CA VAL A 112 6.11 0.48 -0.78
C VAL A 112 5.37 1.23 0.31
N LEU A 113 5.94 2.34 0.77
CA LEU A 113 5.27 3.31 1.62
C LEU A 113 4.50 4.28 0.72
N LEU A 114 3.19 4.39 0.92
CA LEU A 114 2.34 5.33 0.21
C LEU A 114 1.98 6.49 1.12
N LEU A 115 2.37 7.69 0.72
CA LEU A 115 1.94 8.94 1.36
C LEU A 115 0.72 9.44 0.58
N ASN A 116 -0.47 9.10 1.08
CA ASN A 116 -1.74 9.37 0.41
C ASN A 116 -2.30 10.75 0.75
N LYS A 117 -3.29 11.17 -0.01
CA LYS A 117 -3.97 12.47 0.05
C LYS A 117 -3.12 13.63 -0.47
N TYR A 118 -2.32 13.37 -1.51
CA TYR A 118 -1.45 14.39 -2.11
C TYR A 118 -2.21 15.54 -2.79
N ASP A 119 -3.51 15.37 -3.07
CA ASP A 119 -4.42 16.45 -3.42
C ASP A 119 -4.50 17.55 -2.35
N LEU A 120 -4.08 17.23 -1.12
CA LEU A 120 -3.96 18.14 0.02
C LEU A 120 -2.50 18.55 0.29
N ALA A 121 -1.66 18.62 -0.73
CA ALA A 121 -0.22 18.93 -0.60
C ALA A 121 0.06 20.28 0.09
N HIS A 122 -0.86 21.22 0.02
CA HIS A 122 -0.75 22.53 0.68
C HIS A 122 -0.75 22.45 2.22
N VAL A 123 -1.19 21.34 2.81
CA VAL A 123 -1.13 21.05 4.25
C VAL A 123 -0.28 19.80 4.55
N TRP A 124 0.66 19.51 3.67
CA TRP A 124 1.52 18.32 3.75
C TRP A 124 2.43 18.37 4.98
N ALA A 125 2.50 17.27 5.72
CA ALA A 125 3.30 17.16 6.94
C ALA A 125 4.74 16.67 6.68
N VAL A 126 5.03 16.23 5.46
CA VAL A 126 6.35 15.73 5.07
C VAL A 126 7.11 16.83 4.33
N PRO A 127 8.23 17.32 4.85
CA PRO A 127 9.05 18.30 4.13
C PRO A 127 9.55 17.72 2.80
N GLU A 128 9.52 18.52 1.75
CA GLU A 128 9.98 18.13 0.42
C GLU A 128 11.41 17.58 0.46
N GLY A 129 11.62 16.45 -0.22
CA GLY A 129 12.92 15.79 -0.29
C GLY A 129 13.31 14.95 0.92
N THR A 130 12.42 14.81 1.92
CA THR A 130 12.69 14.02 3.13
C THR A 130 11.97 12.67 3.13
N GLU A 131 11.23 12.34 2.09
CA GLU A 131 10.38 11.14 2.01
C GLU A 131 11.17 9.85 2.20
N THR A 132 12.36 9.77 1.64
CA THR A 132 13.22 8.58 1.74
C THR A 132 13.69 8.30 3.16
N GLY A 133 13.75 9.30 4.03
CA GLY A 133 14.04 9.15 5.46
C GLY A 133 12.95 8.44 6.25
N LEU A 134 11.77 8.25 5.65
CA LEU A 134 10.63 7.58 6.29
C LEU A 134 10.62 6.07 6.03
N THR A 135 11.46 5.57 5.13
CA THR A 135 11.42 4.19 4.65
C THR A 135 12.41 3.28 5.37
N GLN A 136 12.09 1.99 5.36
CA GLN A 136 13.03 0.93 5.71
C GLN A 136 13.98 0.63 4.53
N PRO A 137 15.15 -0.02 4.78
CA PRO A 137 16.04 -0.43 3.70
C PRO A 137 15.32 -1.24 2.61
N GLY A 138 15.46 -0.82 1.35
CA GLY A 138 14.82 -1.47 0.20
C GLY A 138 13.34 -1.13 -0.01
N GLN A 139 12.72 -0.38 0.87
CA GLN A 139 11.35 0.09 0.71
C GLN A 139 11.30 1.34 -0.18
N MET A 140 10.41 1.36 -1.16
CA MET A 140 10.12 2.57 -1.94
C MET A 140 9.15 3.47 -1.19
N VAL A 141 9.15 4.75 -1.54
CA VAL A 141 8.11 5.71 -1.12
C VAL A 141 7.53 6.41 -2.34
N LEU A 142 6.20 6.53 -2.37
CA LEU A 142 5.47 7.23 -3.43
C LEU A 142 4.38 8.11 -2.82
N ASN A 143 4.18 9.29 -3.40
CA ASN A 143 3.02 10.13 -3.10
C ASN A 143 1.84 9.67 -3.95
N THR A 144 0.67 9.56 -3.34
CA THR A 144 -0.56 9.13 -4.02
C THR A 144 -1.74 10.02 -3.66
N SER A 145 -2.72 10.06 -4.54
CA SER A 145 -4.04 10.64 -4.28
C SER A 145 -5.13 9.72 -4.80
N ALA A 146 -5.86 9.09 -3.91
CA ALA A 146 -7.03 8.30 -4.29
C ALA A 146 -8.10 9.17 -4.95
N LYS A 147 -8.16 10.46 -4.59
CA LYS A 147 -9.12 11.41 -5.14
C LYS A 147 -8.85 11.72 -6.62
N THR A 148 -7.62 12.09 -6.96
CA THR A 148 -7.24 12.49 -8.33
C THR A 148 -6.75 11.31 -9.17
N GLY A 149 -6.33 10.22 -8.55
CA GLY A 149 -5.68 9.09 -9.19
C GLY A 149 -4.16 9.21 -9.32
N MET A 150 -3.59 10.37 -8.92
CA MET A 150 -2.15 10.59 -9.03
C MET A 150 -1.36 9.51 -8.27
N GLY A 151 -0.41 8.90 -8.94
CA GLY A 151 0.51 7.91 -8.35
C GLY A 151 -0.11 6.53 -8.07
N VAL A 152 -1.42 6.32 -8.29
CA VAL A 152 -2.10 5.07 -7.93
C VAL A 152 -1.71 3.92 -8.87
N GLU A 153 -1.83 4.11 -10.18
CA GLU A 153 -1.41 3.08 -11.16
C GLU A 153 0.09 2.78 -11.02
N GLU A 154 0.91 3.81 -10.89
CA GLU A 154 2.37 3.70 -10.74
C GLU A 154 2.75 2.91 -9.48
N ALA A 155 2.02 3.08 -8.39
CA ALA A 155 2.27 2.34 -7.15
C ALA A 155 2.04 0.83 -7.32
N PHE A 156 0.92 0.44 -7.91
CA PHE A 156 0.60 -0.97 -8.15
C PHE A 156 1.52 -1.61 -9.19
N GLU A 157 1.89 -0.88 -10.22
CA GLU A 157 2.85 -1.34 -11.22
C GLU A 157 4.25 -1.54 -10.59
N ALA A 158 4.74 -0.59 -9.82
CA ALA A 158 6.04 -0.66 -9.17
C ALA A 158 6.16 -1.87 -8.24
N ILE A 159 5.14 -2.13 -7.42
CA ILE A 159 5.17 -3.30 -6.53
C ILE A 159 5.03 -4.61 -7.31
N ALA A 160 4.23 -4.63 -8.37
CA ALA A 160 4.06 -5.82 -9.23
C ALA A 160 5.38 -6.23 -9.88
N ILE A 161 6.14 -5.27 -10.41
CA ILE A 161 7.47 -5.51 -10.98
C ILE A 161 8.38 -6.15 -9.93
N ARG A 162 8.47 -5.58 -8.76
CA ARG A 162 9.31 -6.09 -7.67
C ARG A 162 8.91 -7.49 -7.22
N MET A 163 7.60 -7.78 -7.15
CA MET A 163 7.11 -9.11 -6.78
C MET A 163 7.47 -10.19 -7.80
N VAL A 164 7.62 -9.82 -9.05
CA VAL A 164 8.04 -10.75 -10.12
C VAL A 164 9.55 -10.96 -10.10
N GLU A 165 10.33 -9.92 -9.87
CA GLU A 165 11.79 -9.99 -9.79
C GLU A 165 12.24 -10.88 -8.62
N THR A 166 11.64 -10.72 -7.45
CA THR A 166 11.96 -11.50 -6.24
C THR A 166 11.73 -13.00 -6.39
N GLN A 167 10.93 -13.44 -7.37
CA GLN A 167 10.72 -14.87 -7.64
C GLN A 167 11.76 -15.49 -8.58
N ASN A 168 12.54 -14.67 -9.25
CA ASN A 168 13.55 -15.15 -10.22
C ASN A 168 14.94 -15.32 -9.58
N ASP A 169 15.09 -14.96 -8.31
CA ASP A 169 16.27 -15.17 -7.46
C ASP A 169 16.08 -16.44 -6.58
#